data_aca22af035e9befbba776348403bff83
#
_entry.id   aca22af035e9befbba776348403bff83
#
_cell.length_a   1.000
_cell.length_b   1.000
_cell.length_c   1.000
_cell.angle_alpha   90.00
_cell.angle_beta   90.00
_cell.angle_gamma   90.00
#
_symmetry.space_group_name_H-M   'P 1'
#
loop_
_entity.id
_entity.type
_entity.pdbx_description
1 polymer ?
#
loop_
_entity_poly.entity_id
_entity_poly.type
_entity_poly.pdbx_seq_one_letter_code
_entity_poly.pdbx_strand_id
1 'polypeptide(L)'
;MTGPNDSHELRGVRAGELAPLPTRAHRSHRAYSCTNCGHWQRWFAHTPPPQCPVCADVRNELPEEGFAFRTEREVDALVETSWRQAVPGVTEFWCDPVVGLGSHGWVLDTDDGLLGFEAAPWYSAAALAELRRRGGLRVLASSHVHGFGGLWQLQDELDPPVLAVGVDDLVWTKAFRVTWPADDVLELAPGISMHRTGGHFPGHSVLHDAGRGLLFCGDSLKIDLNPDGSAAALSAHKAFHAQIPLSRAELRRMRETVGALQFETVFSPFEFATGVTTAHVLALVDHMLANPPSASPVPMDVLVPGAVFA
;
A
#
# COMPACT_ATOMS: atom_id res chain seq x y z
N MET A 1 20.37 28.61 23.92
CA MET A 1 18.96 29.02 23.80
C MET A 1 18.24 27.92 23.02
N THR A 2 17.62 27.02 23.75
CA THR A 2 16.79 25.96 23.21
C THR A 2 15.46 26.60 22.80
N GLY A 3 15.13 26.56 21.51
CA GLY A 3 13.83 26.99 21.02
C GLY A 3 12.70 26.18 21.67
N PRO A 4 11.48 26.71 21.70
CA PRO A 4 10.35 26.01 22.30
C PRO A 4 10.09 24.70 21.55
N ASN A 5 9.80 23.68 22.34
CA ASN A 5 9.49 22.33 21.89
C ASN A 5 8.06 22.34 21.31
N ASP A 6 7.95 22.44 19.97
CA ASP A 6 6.67 22.54 19.24
C ASP A 6 5.77 21.29 19.34
N SER A 7 6.14 20.33 20.20
CA SER A 7 5.37 19.07 20.37
C SER A 7 3.98 19.24 21.02
N HIS A 8 3.65 20.45 21.51
CA HIS A 8 2.35 20.70 22.13
C HIS A 8 1.26 21.24 21.18
N GLU A 9 1.64 21.72 20.00
CA GLU A 9 0.67 22.33 19.05
C GLU A 9 -0.15 21.31 18.25
N LEU A 10 0.22 20.03 18.25
CA LEU A 10 -0.46 18.99 17.46
C LEU A 10 -1.75 18.45 18.10
N ARG A 11 -2.04 18.82 19.36
CA ARG A 11 -3.25 18.34 20.03
C ARG A 11 -4.47 19.12 19.56
N GLY A 12 -5.36 18.44 18.85
CA GLY A 12 -6.63 18.99 18.36
C GLY A 12 -6.59 19.49 16.92
N VAL A 13 -5.46 19.33 16.21
CA VAL A 13 -5.36 19.62 14.77
C VAL A 13 -5.91 18.47 13.96
N ARG A 14 -6.79 18.75 13.00
CA ARG A 14 -7.33 17.76 12.07
C ARG A 14 -6.31 17.39 11.01
N ALA A 15 -6.44 16.18 10.46
CA ALA A 15 -5.62 15.75 9.32
C ALA A 15 -5.72 16.77 8.18
N GLY A 16 -4.55 17.24 7.69
CA GLY A 16 -4.46 18.22 6.60
C GLY A 16 -4.60 19.68 6.98
N GLU A 17 -4.76 20.03 8.27
CA GLU A 17 -4.77 21.44 8.74
C GLU A 17 -3.36 22.01 8.93
N LEU A 18 -2.34 21.15 9.03
CA LEU A 18 -0.95 21.60 9.14
C LEU A 18 -0.37 21.86 7.76
N ALA A 19 0.26 23.03 7.60
CA ALA A 19 1.10 23.27 6.45
C ALA A 19 2.24 22.24 6.42
N PRO A 20 2.49 21.55 5.29
CA PRO A 20 3.61 20.65 5.17
C PRO A 20 4.91 21.40 5.45
N LEU A 21 5.82 20.77 6.20
CA LEU A 21 7.15 21.36 6.39
C LEU A 21 7.86 21.32 5.02
N PRO A 22 8.47 22.42 4.58
CA PRO A 22 9.14 22.45 3.29
C PRO A 22 10.17 21.33 3.21
N THR A 23 10.09 20.54 2.15
CA THR A 23 11.10 19.53 1.83
C THR A 23 12.40 20.25 1.51
N ARG A 24 13.37 20.21 2.40
CA ARG A 24 14.71 20.69 2.08
C ARG A 24 15.39 19.63 1.22
N ALA A 25 15.62 19.95 -0.05
CA ALA A 25 16.52 19.16 -0.88
C ALA A 25 17.91 19.16 -0.25
N HIS A 26 18.26 18.11 0.47
CA HIS A 26 19.59 17.94 0.99
C HIS A 26 20.52 17.48 -0.14
N ARG A 27 21.39 18.35 -0.61
CA ARG A 27 22.40 18.04 -1.66
C ARG A 27 23.31 16.86 -1.29
N SER A 28 23.37 16.51 0.00
CA SER A 28 24.15 15.39 0.54
C SER A 28 23.42 14.03 0.51
N HIS A 29 22.14 14.00 0.17
CA HIS A 29 21.31 12.79 0.13
C HIS A 29 20.60 12.68 -1.21
N ARG A 30 20.29 11.46 -1.60
CA ARG A 30 19.41 11.13 -2.74
C ARG A 30 18.55 9.92 -2.42
N ALA A 31 17.53 9.70 -3.21
CA ALA A 31 16.69 8.53 -3.09
C ALA A 31 17.29 7.36 -3.89
N TYR A 32 17.23 6.18 -3.30
CA TYR A 32 17.69 4.92 -3.89
C TYR A 32 16.57 3.89 -3.81
N SER A 33 16.28 3.24 -4.93
CA SER A 33 15.34 2.13 -5.03
C SER A 33 16.09 0.81 -4.94
N CYS A 34 15.65 -0.09 -4.08
CA CYS A 34 16.15 -1.47 -4.07
C CYS A 34 15.73 -2.18 -5.36
N THR A 35 16.69 -2.81 -6.05
CA THR A 35 16.40 -3.50 -7.31
C THR A 35 15.53 -4.73 -7.14
N ASN A 36 15.51 -5.33 -5.94
CA ASN A 36 14.71 -6.51 -5.65
C ASN A 36 13.24 -6.18 -5.32
N CYS A 37 12.99 -5.33 -4.31
CA CYS A 37 11.62 -5.06 -3.86
C CYS A 37 11.07 -3.69 -4.27
N GLY A 38 11.87 -2.80 -4.84
CA GLY A 38 11.43 -1.45 -5.23
C GLY A 38 11.33 -0.46 -4.07
N HIS A 39 11.68 -0.86 -2.84
CA HIS A 39 11.63 0.04 -1.68
C HIS A 39 12.61 1.18 -1.82
N TRP A 40 12.12 2.41 -1.61
CA TRP A 40 12.93 3.61 -1.66
C TRP A 40 13.43 4.02 -0.28
N GLN A 41 14.70 4.47 -0.24
CA GLN A 41 15.30 5.07 0.95
C GLN A 41 16.19 6.25 0.58
N ARG A 42 16.19 7.28 1.41
CA ARG A 42 17.15 8.40 1.29
C ARG A 42 18.45 8.01 1.96
N TRP A 43 19.55 8.20 1.24
CA TRP A 43 20.89 7.86 1.71
C TRP A 43 21.91 8.87 1.22
N PHE A 44 23.19 8.75 1.65
CA PHE A 44 24.26 9.63 1.22
C PHE A 44 24.42 9.62 -0.31
N ALA A 45 24.62 10.83 -0.91
CA ALA A 45 24.60 10.99 -2.36
C ALA A 45 25.70 10.23 -3.13
N HIS A 46 26.79 9.89 -2.44
CA HIS A 46 27.99 9.29 -3.06
C HIS A 46 28.16 7.79 -2.78
N THR A 47 27.28 7.21 -1.99
CA THR A 47 27.40 5.79 -1.59
C THR A 47 25.99 5.21 -1.50
N PRO A 48 25.69 4.10 -2.20
CA PRO A 48 24.38 3.46 -2.04
C PRO A 48 24.21 2.92 -0.61
N PRO A 49 22.97 2.68 -0.17
CA PRO A 49 22.71 2.04 1.12
C PRO A 49 23.42 0.67 1.21
N PRO A 50 23.89 0.27 2.40
CA PRO A 50 24.55 -1.04 2.57
C PRO A 50 23.56 -2.21 2.51
N GLN A 51 22.26 -1.95 2.77
CA GLN A 51 21.22 -2.97 2.75
C GLN A 51 19.84 -2.35 2.53
N CYS A 52 18.92 -3.16 2.01
CA CYS A 52 17.51 -2.81 1.98
C CYS A 52 16.85 -3.30 3.28
N PRO A 53 16.24 -2.41 4.09
CA PRO A 53 15.61 -2.82 5.34
C PRO A 53 14.44 -3.77 5.12
N VAL A 54 13.74 -3.64 4.00
CA VAL A 54 12.59 -4.50 3.65
C VAL A 54 13.06 -5.90 3.26
N CYS A 55 14.01 -6.03 2.34
CA CYS A 55 14.54 -7.34 1.94
C CYS A 55 15.33 -8.03 3.06
N ALA A 56 15.87 -7.29 4.03
CA ALA A 56 16.54 -7.85 5.21
C ALA A 56 15.56 -8.43 6.26
N ASP A 57 14.25 -8.17 6.12
CA ASP A 57 13.24 -8.76 6.98
C ASP A 57 13.01 -10.24 6.61
N VAL A 58 12.86 -11.10 7.63
CA VAL A 58 12.74 -12.56 7.46
C VAL A 58 11.52 -12.99 6.62
N ARG A 59 10.54 -12.10 6.42
CA ARG A 59 9.36 -12.33 5.59
C ARG A 59 9.64 -12.24 4.10
N ASN A 60 10.77 -11.63 3.72
CA ASN A 60 11.16 -11.43 2.34
C ASN A 60 12.32 -12.34 1.98
N GLU A 61 12.39 -12.70 0.72
CA GLU A 61 13.51 -13.44 0.17
C GLU A 61 14.69 -12.48 -0.03
N LEU A 62 15.86 -12.85 0.53
CA LEU A 62 17.08 -12.08 0.32
C LEU A 62 17.59 -12.33 -1.08
N PRO A 63 18.05 -11.29 -1.81
CA PRO A 63 18.68 -11.47 -3.10
C PRO A 63 19.97 -12.32 -2.95
N GLU A 64 20.14 -13.35 -3.76
CA GLU A 64 21.32 -14.22 -3.74
C GLU A 64 22.62 -13.43 -3.98
N GLU A 65 22.54 -12.40 -4.84
CA GLU A 65 23.67 -11.55 -5.20
C GLU A 65 23.92 -10.39 -4.21
N GLY A 66 23.14 -10.34 -3.11
CA GLY A 66 23.17 -9.25 -2.15
C GLY A 66 22.30 -8.06 -2.56
N PHE A 67 22.48 -6.92 -1.87
CA PHE A 67 21.68 -5.72 -2.10
C PHE A 67 22.24 -4.87 -3.24
N ALA A 68 21.38 -4.51 -4.19
CA ALA A 68 21.66 -3.57 -5.25
C ALA A 68 20.61 -2.46 -5.28
N PHE A 69 21.01 -1.27 -5.71
CA PHE A 69 20.16 -0.08 -5.71
C PHE A 69 20.31 0.71 -7.01
N ARG A 70 19.22 1.37 -7.41
CA ARG A 70 19.18 2.38 -8.47
C ARG A 70 18.86 3.74 -7.88
N THR A 71 19.48 4.76 -8.42
CA THR A 71 19.14 6.15 -8.12
C THR A 71 17.84 6.55 -8.84
N GLU A 72 17.23 7.66 -8.42
CA GLU A 72 16.07 8.26 -9.09
C GLU A 72 16.29 8.46 -10.59
N ARG A 73 17.49 8.91 -11.00
CA ARG A 73 17.84 9.12 -12.42
C ARG A 73 17.92 7.83 -13.22
N GLU A 74 18.41 6.76 -12.60
CA GLU A 74 18.52 5.44 -13.27
C GLU A 74 17.13 4.81 -13.40
N VAL A 75 16.23 5.01 -12.43
CA VAL A 75 14.84 4.54 -12.53
C VAL A 75 14.09 5.37 -13.57
N ASP A 76 14.19 6.69 -13.54
CA ASP A 76 13.56 7.60 -14.54
C ASP A 76 13.97 7.26 -15.98
N ALA A 77 15.25 6.92 -16.18
CA ALA A 77 15.75 6.52 -17.49
C ALA A 77 15.35 5.11 -17.95
N LEU A 78 14.86 4.29 -17.02
CA LEU A 78 14.55 2.88 -17.27
C LEU A 78 13.06 2.66 -17.57
N VAL A 79 12.14 3.40 -16.92
CA VAL A 79 10.73 3.06 -16.90
C VAL A 79 9.83 4.19 -17.40
N GLU A 80 8.73 3.78 -18.03
CA GLU A 80 7.57 4.64 -18.29
C GLU A 80 6.49 4.34 -17.25
N THR A 81 5.73 5.38 -16.86
CA THR A 81 4.55 5.21 -16.02
C THR A 81 3.30 5.28 -16.89
N SER A 82 2.56 4.20 -16.91
CA SER A 82 1.26 4.11 -17.58
C SER A 82 0.12 4.26 -16.58
N TRP A 83 -1.07 4.66 -17.06
CA TRP A 83 -2.27 4.72 -16.24
C TRP A 83 -3.53 4.49 -17.05
N ARG A 84 -4.57 4.01 -16.38
CA ARG A 84 -5.92 3.83 -16.95
C ARG A 84 -6.98 3.97 -15.87
N GLN A 85 -8.21 4.19 -16.27
CA GLN A 85 -9.33 4.01 -15.36
C GLN A 85 -9.59 2.51 -15.14
N ALA A 86 -9.47 2.05 -13.90
CA ALA A 86 -9.73 0.66 -13.51
C ALA A 86 -11.25 0.41 -13.36
N VAL A 87 -11.89 1.23 -12.56
CA VAL A 87 -13.35 1.32 -12.41
C VAL A 87 -13.77 2.79 -12.33
N PRO A 88 -15.04 3.16 -12.44
CA PRO A 88 -15.48 4.55 -12.33
C PRO A 88 -14.92 5.23 -11.06
N GLY A 89 -14.21 6.36 -11.26
CA GLY A 89 -13.62 7.13 -10.18
C GLY A 89 -12.36 6.52 -9.54
N VAL A 90 -11.77 5.46 -10.13
CA VAL A 90 -10.48 4.89 -9.68
C VAL A 90 -9.53 4.77 -10.87
N THR A 91 -8.38 5.39 -10.75
CA THR A 91 -7.29 5.34 -11.73
C THR A 91 -6.15 4.47 -11.20
N GLU A 92 -5.71 3.53 -12.01
CA GLU A 92 -4.55 2.67 -11.79
C GLU A 92 -3.31 3.29 -12.42
N PHE A 93 -2.16 3.24 -11.73
CA PHE A 93 -0.84 3.62 -12.22
C PHE A 93 0.12 2.46 -12.08
N TRP A 94 0.96 2.18 -13.07
CA TRP A 94 1.99 1.15 -13.03
C TRP A 94 3.22 1.53 -13.85
N CYS A 95 4.32 0.80 -13.68
CA CYS A 95 5.57 0.99 -14.43
C CYS A 95 5.80 -0.10 -15.45
N ASP A 96 6.32 0.28 -16.62
CA ASP A 96 6.81 -0.63 -17.65
C ASP A 96 8.21 -0.15 -18.13
N PRO A 97 9.26 -1.00 -18.06
CA PRO A 97 9.30 -2.31 -17.41
C PRO A 97 9.05 -2.27 -15.89
N VAL A 98 8.72 -3.43 -15.33
CA VAL A 98 8.47 -3.59 -13.89
C VAL A 98 9.71 -3.22 -13.07
N VAL A 99 9.52 -2.49 -11.98
CA VAL A 99 10.55 -2.15 -10.99
C VAL A 99 10.22 -2.78 -9.64
N GLY A 100 11.16 -3.48 -9.06
CA GLY A 100 10.97 -4.17 -7.79
C GLY A 100 9.85 -5.22 -7.89
N LEU A 101 8.93 -5.19 -6.93
CA LEU A 101 7.76 -6.08 -6.91
C LEU A 101 6.69 -5.69 -7.94
N GLY A 102 6.78 -4.48 -8.54
CA GLY A 102 5.84 -4.04 -9.57
C GLY A 102 4.48 -3.60 -9.01
N SER A 103 4.45 -3.05 -7.80
CA SER A 103 3.21 -2.56 -7.20
C SER A 103 2.57 -1.46 -8.04
N HIS A 104 1.24 -1.46 -8.09
CA HIS A 104 0.44 -0.41 -8.70
C HIS A 104 0.10 0.66 -7.66
N GLY A 105 -0.16 1.89 -8.15
CA GLY A 105 -0.74 2.97 -7.37
C GLY A 105 -2.20 3.16 -7.76
N TRP A 106 -3.05 3.45 -6.79
CA TRP A 106 -4.48 3.69 -7.00
C TRP A 106 -4.80 5.13 -6.65
N VAL A 107 -5.50 5.83 -7.53
CA VAL A 107 -5.97 7.21 -7.29
C VAL A 107 -7.48 7.26 -7.41
N LEU A 108 -8.12 7.62 -6.30
CA LEU A 108 -9.55 7.72 -6.15
C LEU A 108 -10.01 9.17 -6.33
N ASP A 109 -11.04 9.39 -7.14
CA ASP A 109 -11.79 10.64 -7.14
C ASP A 109 -12.66 10.70 -5.89
N THR A 110 -12.60 11.78 -5.13
CA THR A 110 -13.46 12.05 -3.98
C THR A 110 -14.04 13.46 -4.07
N ASP A 111 -15.07 13.75 -3.28
CA ASP A 111 -15.66 15.10 -3.26
C ASP A 111 -14.68 16.17 -2.76
N ASP A 112 -13.69 15.76 -1.94
CA ASP A 112 -12.66 16.66 -1.39
C ASP A 112 -11.38 16.75 -2.24
N GLY A 113 -11.33 16.07 -3.40
CA GLY A 113 -10.17 16.01 -4.30
C GLY A 113 -9.62 14.59 -4.45
N LEU A 114 -8.37 14.45 -4.94
CA LEU A 114 -7.79 13.13 -5.20
C LEU A 114 -7.21 12.50 -3.93
N LEU A 115 -7.52 11.21 -3.72
CA LEU A 115 -6.91 10.35 -2.71
C LEU A 115 -6.04 9.30 -3.42
N GLY A 116 -4.72 9.29 -3.16
CA GLY A 116 -3.82 8.23 -3.60
C GLY A 116 -3.71 7.15 -2.52
N PHE A 117 -3.84 5.88 -2.92
CA PHE A 117 -3.62 4.73 -2.06
C PHE A 117 -2.69 3.74 -2.74
N GLU A 118 -1.63 3.32 -2.07
CA GLU A 118 -0.44 2.70 -2.66
C GLU A 118 0.23 3.61 -3.70
N ALA A 119 1.43 3.28 -4.10
CA ALA A 119 2.09 4.02 -5.16
C ALA A 119 2.78 3.07 -6.14
N ALA A 120 2.67 3.39 -7.45
CA ALA A 120 3.56 2.79 -8.44
C ALA A 120 5.03 3.05 -8.05
N PRO A 121 5.97 2.19 -8.44
CA PRO A 121 7.37 2.37 -8.09
C PRO A 121 7.97 3.70 -8.51
N TRP A 122 7.46 4.29 -9.60
CA TRP A 122 7.90 5.55 -10.17
C TRP A 122 6.76 6.27 -10.90
N TYR A 123 6.79 7.61 -10.92
CA TYR A 123 5.89 8.45 -11.69
C TYR A 123 6.69 9.30 -12.69
N SER A 124 6.50 9.06 -13.98
CA SER A 124 7.09 9.88 -15.03
C SER A 124 6.59 11.32 -14.99
N ALA A 125 7.32 12.23 -15.64
CA ALA A 125 6.89 13.64 -15.74
C ALA A 125 5.47 13.78 -16.29
N ALA A 126 5.05 12.91 -17.23
CA ALA A 126 3.71 12.88 -17.79
C ALA A 126 2.66 12.45 -16.77
N ALA A 127 2.94 11.40 -15.98
CA ALA A 127 2.04 10.95 -14.90
C ALA A 127 1.87 12.01 -13.82
N LEU A 128 2.96 12.67 -13.40
CA LEU A 128 2.90 13.79 -12.44
C LEU A 128 2.13 14.99 -13.01
N ALA A 129 2.30 15.30 -14.30
CA ALA A 129 1.54 16.36 -14.96
C ALA A 129 0.04 16.05 -15.00
N GLU A 130 -0.33 14.79 -15.24
CA GLU A 130 -1.74 14.34 -15.20
C GLU A 130 -2.33 14.51 -13.80
N LEU A 131 -1.62 14.08 -12.74
CA LEU A 131 -2.08 14.27 -11.36
C LEU A 131 -2.24 15.76 -11.02
N ARG A 132 -1.30 16.63 -11.44
CA ARG A 132 -1.41 18.09 -11.26
C ARG A 132 -2.61 18.66 -12.02
N ARG A 133 -2.84 18.23 -13.26
CA ARG A 133 -3.99 18.66 -14.08
C ARG A 133 -5.33 18.33 -13.42
N ARG A 134 -5.40 17.22 -12.67
CA ARG A 134 -6.59 16.80 -11.90
C ARG A 134 -6.69 17.47 -10.52
N GLY A 135 -5.81 18.41 -10.19
CA GLY A 135 -5.84 19.19 -8.94
C GLY A 135 -4.83 18.73 -7.87
N GLY A 136 -3.97 17.76 -8.19
CA GLY A 136 -3.01 17.19 -7.23
C GLY A 136 -3.66 16.24 -6.22
N LEU A 137 -2.85 15.69 -5.33
CA LEU A 137 -3.32 14.77 -4.29
C LEU A 137 -3.66 15.55 -3.01
N ARG A 138 -4.87 15.36 -2.50
CA ARG A 138 -5.30 15.86 -1.19
C ARG A 138 -4.83 14.94 -0.07
N VAL A 139 -4.91 13.66 -0.32
CA VAL A 139 -4.50 12.60 0.61
C VAL A 139 -3.62 11.61 -0.14
N LEU A 140 -2.58 11.12 0.53
CA LEU A 140 -1.74 10.03 0.09
C LEU A 140 -1.63 9.04 1.24
N ALA A 141 -1.86 7.75 0.97
CA ALA A 141 -1.81 6.73 1.99
C ALA A 141 -1.29 5.41 1.39
N SER A 142 -0.93 4.47 2.25
CA SER A 142 -0.53 3.13 1.81
C SER A 142 -0.86 2.09 2.88
N SER A 143 -1.14 0.88 2.44
CA SER A 143 -1.47 -0.24 3.31
C SER A 143 -0.28 -0.66 4.18
N HIS A 144 0.90 -0.77 3.58
CA HIS A 144 2.13 -1.25 4.21
C HIS A 144 3.35 -0.98 3.32
N VAL A 145 4.52 -1.43 3.73
CA VAL A 145 5.80 -1.07 3.12
C VAL A 145 5.97 -1.47 1.65
N HIS A 146 5.35 -2.57 1.17
CA HIS A 146 5.45 -2.96 -0.24
C HIS A 146 4.67 -2.02 -1.17
N GLY A 147 3.61 -1.40 -0.65
CA GLY A 147 2.83 -0.38 -1.36
C GLY A 147 3.43 1.03 -1.30
N PHE A 148 4.55 1.25 -0.62
CA PHE A 148 5.13 2.60 -0.50
C PHE A 148 5.63 3.13 -1.84
N GLY A 149 6.18 2.31 -2.73
CA GLY A 149 6.61 2.71 -4.06
C GLY A 149 7.15 4.14 -4.13
N GLY A 150 6.62 4.92 -5.05
CA GLY A 150 6.94 6.33 -5.28
C GLY A 150 6.26 7.33 -4.34
N LEU A 151 5.78 6.95 -3.14
CA LEU A 151 5.15 7.89 -2.18
C LEU A 151 6.02 9.12 -1.90
N TRP A 152 7.34 8.92 -1.77
CA TRP A 152 8.29 10.00 -1.55
C TRP A 152 8.31 11.00 -2.70
N GLN A 153 8.22 10.50 -3.95
CA GLN A 153 8.20 11.32 -5.15
C GLN A 153 6.88 12.11 -5.25
N LEU A 154 5.75 11.44 -5.00
CA LEU A 154 4.45 12.10 -4.93
C LEU A 154 4.40 13.16 -3.82
N GLN A 155 5.02 12.91 -2.66
CA GLN A 155 5.13 13.90 -1.59
C GLN A 155 5.99 15.08 -2.02
N ASP A 156 7.16 14.86 -2.61
CA ASP A 156 8.07 15.93 -3.02
C ASP A 156 7.49 16.78 -4.17
N GLU A 157 6.73 16.16 -5.08
CA GLU A 157 6.26 16.79 -6.31
C GLU A 157 4.86 17.41 -6.21
N LEU A 158 3.98 16.84 -5.36
CA LEU A 158 2.58 17.26 -5.28
C LEU A 158 2.20 17.84 -3.91
N ASP A 159 3.08 17.68 -2.90
CA ASP A 159 2.95 18.23 -1.55
C ASP A 159 1.55 17.96 -0.91
N PRO A 160 1.08 16.69 -0.86
CA PRO A 160 -0.22 16.39 -0.27
C PRO A 160 -0.24 16.75 1.21
N PRO A 161 -1.28 17.44 1.71
CA PRO A 161 -1.39 17.80 3.13
C PRO A 161 -1.45 16.58 4.07
N VAL A 162 -1.96 15.46 3.59
CA VAL A 162 -2.01 14.21 4.36
C VAL A 162 -1.18 13.14 3.66
N LEU A 163 -0.23 12.55 4.41
CA LEU A 163 0.41 11.28 4.07
C LEU A 163 0.28 10.35 5.27
N ALA A 164 -0.52 9.28 5.09
CA ALA A 164 -0.87 8.33 6.14
C ALA A 164 -0.34 6.91 5.86
N VAL A 165 0.25 6.30 6.88
CA VAL A 165 0.60 4.87 6.93
C VAL A 165 0.36 4.33 8.33
N GLY A 166 0.26 3.02 8.48
CA GLY A 166 0.10 2.39 9.78
C GLY A 166 1.22 2.78 10.76
N VAL A 167 0.86 3.10 12.00
CA VAL A 167 1.81 3.57 13.03
C VAL A 167 2.94 2.56 13.28
N ASP A 168 2.67 1.27 13.23
CA ASP A 168 3.67 0.23 13.44
C ASP A 168 4.61 0.01 12.23
N ASP A 169 4.30 0.63 11.08
CA ASP A 169 5.13 0.55 9.87
C ASP A 169 6.00 1.80 9.66
N LEU A 170 6.00 2.75 10.61
CA LEU A 170 6.81 3.98 10.55
C LEU A 170 8.32 3.69 10.44
N VAL A 171 8.79 2.57 10.96
CA VAL A 171 10.20 2.16 10.86
C VAL A 171 10.69 1.98 9.43
N TRP A 172 9.76 1.75 8.48
CA TRP A 172 10.03 1.52 7.06
C TRP A 172 9.99 2.79 6.21
N THR A 173 9.54 3.92 6.74
CA THR A 173 9.39 5.18 6.01
C THR A 173 10.73 5.90 5.82
N LYS A 174 11.63 5.32 5.00
CA LYS A 174 13.02 5.77 4.85
C LYS A 174 13.21 6.86 3.79
N ALA A 175 12.22 7.14 2.96
CA ALA A 175 12.32 8.12 1.88
C ALA A 175 11.39 9.32 2.04
N PHE A 176 10.32 9.20 2.80
CA PHE A 176 9.26 10.21 2.97
C PHE A 176 8.91 10.43 4.44
N ARG A 177 8.10 11.44 4.70
CA ARG A 177 7.65 11.80 6.03
C ARG A 177 6.14 11.56 6.15
N VAL A 178 5.76 10.74 7.10
CA VAL A 178 4.35 10.56 7.47
C VAL A 178 3.88 11.81 8.22
N THR A 179 2.79 12.39 7.75
CA THR A 179 2.16 13.54 8.40
C THR A 179 1.02 13.10 9.31
N TRP A 180 0.45 11.92 9.05
CA TRP A 180 -0.67 11.39 9.82
C TRP A 180 -0.55 9.87 10.05
N PRO A 181 0.12 9.42 11.11
CA PRO A 181 0.18 7.99 11.43
C PRO A 181 -1.23 7.44 11.70
N ALA A 182 -1.58 6.34 11.02
CA ALA A 182 -2.85 5.65 11.19
C ALA A 182 -2.73 4.60 12.31
N ASP A 183 -3.65 4.62 13.25
CA ASP A 183 -3.80 3.57 14.26
C ASP A 183 -4.84 2.53 13.80
N ASP A 184 -5.83 2.19 14.59
CA ASP A 184 -6.80 1.13 14.27
C ASP A 184 -7.72 1.53 13.10
N VAL A 185 -8.27 2.74 13.12
CA VAL A 185 -9.13 3.30 12.06
C VAL A 185 -8.79 4.77 11.84
N LEU A 186 -8.67 5.17 10.58
CA LEU A 186 -8.47 6.56 10.18
C LEU A 186 -9.36 6.90 8.99
N GLU A 187 -10.29 7.84 9.15
CA GLU A 187 -11.04 8.40 8.03
C GLU A 187 -10.15 9.36 7.22
N LEU A 188 -10.03 9.12 5.92
CA LEU A 188 -9.20 9.89 4.99
C LEU A 188 -10.02 10.86 4.13
N ALA A 189 -11.27 10.50 3.83
CA ALA A 189 -12.27 11.32 3.15
C ALA A 189 -13.68 10.84 3.59
N PRO A 190 -14.73 11.60 3.36
CA PRO A 190 -16.09 11.18 3.73
C PRO A 190 -16.44 9.78 3.21
N GLY A 191 -16.67 8.83 4.11
CA GLY A 191 -16.99 7.44 3.78
C GLY A 191 -15.82 6.60 3.26
N ILE A 192 -14.58 7.13 3.29
CA ILE A 192 -13.36 6.41 2.89
C ILE A 192 -12.41 6.36 4.08
N SER A 193 -12.12 5.15 4.56
CA SER A 193 -11.33 4.95 5.78
C SER A 193 -10.32 3.82 5.67
N MET A 194 -9.17 4.00 6.32
CA MET A 194 -8.18 2.95 6.55
C MET A 194 -8.55 2.17 7.81
N HIS A 195 -8.40 0.85 7.76
CA HIS A 195 -8.64 -0.07 8.87
C HIS A 195 -7.44 -0.99 9.05
N ARG A 196 -6.89 -1.02 10.24
CA ARG A 196 -5.72 -1.85 10.56
C ARG A 196 -6.09 -3.33 10.62
N THR A 197 -5.50 -4.13 9.76
CA THR A 197 -5.60 -5.60 9.77
C THR A 197 -4.41 -6.25 10.46
N GLY A 198 -3.23 -5.63 10.38
CA GLY A 198 -1.98 -6.29 10.76
C GLY A 198 -1.72 -7.52 9.87
N GLY A 199 -1.07 -8.54 10.43
CA GLY A 199 -0.81 -9.82 9.76
C GLY A 199 0.40 -9.79 8.85
N HIS A 200 0.25 -9.35 7.62
CA HIS A 200 1.36 -9.27 6.65
C HIS A 200 2.50 -8.38 7.16
N PHE A 201 2.18 -7.15 7.59
CA PHE A 201 3.06 -6.28 8.38
C PHE A 201 2.34 -5.81 9.64
N PRO A 202 3.05 -5.39 10.70
CA PRO A 202 2.41 -4.96 11.94
C PRO A 202 1.43 -3.80 11.78
N GLY A 203 1.78 -2.81 10.94
CA GLY A 203 0.94 -1.65 10.63
C GLY A 203 0.05 -1.82 9.40
N HIS A 204 0.04 -3.03 8.79
CA HIS A 204 -0.75 -3.28 7.59
C HIS A 204 -2.22 -2.87 7.79
N SER A 205 -2.73 -2.11 6.82
CA SER A 205 -4.09 -1.58 6.82
C SER A 205 -4.75 -1.79 5.46
N VAL A 206 -6.06 -1.87 5.42
CA VAL A 206 -6.86 -1.85 4.20
C VAL A 206 -7.54 -0.49 4.07
N LEU A 207 -7.82 -0.05 2.84
CA LEU A 207 -8.67 1.11 2.59
C LEU A 207 -10.04 0.63 2.15
N HIS A 208 -11.09 1.14 2.77
CA HIS A 208 -12.47 0.85 2.43
C HIS A 208 -13.19 2.12 1.96
N ASP A 209 -13.79 2.05 0.79
CA ASP A 209 -14.71 3.03 0.27
C ASP A 209 -16.13 2.48 0.39
N ALA A 210 -16.83 2.92 1.42
CA ALA A 210 -18.16 2.41 1.74
C ALA A 210 -19.22 2.82 0.70
N GLY A 211 -19.05 4.00 0.09
CA GLY A 211 -19.99 4.53 -0.89
C GLY A 211 -20.00 3.77 -2.20
N ARG A 212 -18.86 3.24 -2.62
CA ARG A 212 -18.67 2.49 -3.87
C ARG A 212 -18.50 0.99 -3.67
N GLY A 213 -18.45 0.52 -2.41
CA GLY A 213 -18.23 -0.90 -2.10
C GLY A 213 -16.86 -1.41 -2.56
N LEU A 214 -15.79 -0.61 -2.37
CA LEU A 214 -14.44 -0.96 -2.79
C LEU A 214 -13.56 -1.26 -1.56
N LEU A 215 -12.76 -2.30 -1.65
CA LEU A 215 -11.72 -2.63 -0.68
C LEU A 215 -10.35 -2.66 -1.36
N PHE A 216 -9.42 -1.82 -0.92
CA PHE A 216 -8.01 -1.90 -1.28
C PHE A 216 -7.30 -2.67 -0.19
N CYS A 217 -6.98 -3.92 -0.47
CA CYS A 217 -6.60 -4.89 0.55
C CYS A 217 -5.09 -4.91 0.86
N GLY A 218 -4.26 -4.16 0.12
CA GLY A 218 -2.81 -4.34 0.20
C GLY A 218 -2.45 -5.82 -0.02
N ASP A 219 -1.44 -6.29 0.70
CA ASP A 219 -1.01 -7.70 0.68
C ASP A 219 -1.72 -8.57 1.73
N SER A 220 -2.84 -8.11 2.33
CA SER A 220 -3.63 -8.98 3.20
C SER A 220 -4.34 -10.09 2.43
N LEU A 221 -4.61 -9.85 1.14
CA LEU A 221 -5.19 -10.81 0.20
C LEU A 221 -4.39 -10.82 -1.09
N LYS A 222 -4.21 -12.01 -1.67
CA LYS A 222 -3.78 -12.21 -3.04
C LYS A 222 -4.98 -12.75 -3.82
N ILE A 223 -5.17 -12.22 -5.02
CA ILE A 223 -6.24 -12.60 -5.93
C ILE A 223 -5.60 -13.28 -7.14
N ASP A 224 -5.87 -14.56 -7.34
CA ASP A 224 -5.50 -15.22 -8.58
C ASP A 224 -6.63 -14.99 -9.59
N LEU A 225 -6.30 -14.51 -10.80
CA LEU A 225 -7.28 -14.15 -11.82
C LEU A 225 -7.41 -15.23 -12.91
N ASN A 226 -8.62 -15.41 -13.39
CA ASN A 226 -8.89 -16.08 -14.64
C ASN A 226 -8.46 -15.21 -15.84
N PRO A 227 -8.33 -15.78 -17.05
CA PRO A 227 -8.01 -15.01 -18.26
C PRO A 227 -9.02 -13.90 -18.60
N ASP A 228 -10.26 -13.99 -18.12
CA ASP A 228 -11.31 -12.97 -18.29
C ASP A 228 -11.29 -11.87 -17.23
N GLY A 229 -10.32 -11.93 -16.29
CA GLY A 229 -10.17 -10.96 -15.20
C GLY A 229 -11.04 -11.22 -13.97
N SER A 230 -11.86 -12.27 -13.96
CA SER A 230 -12.60 -12.69 -12.76
C SER A 230 -11.66 -13.37 -11.76
N ALA A 231 -12.02 -13.34 -10.47
CA ALA A 231 -11.25 -14.03 -9.44
C ALA A 231 -11.36 -15.56 -9.60
N ALA A 232 -10.22 -16.25 -9.66
CA ALA A 232 -10.12 -17.70 -9.68
C ALA A 232 -9.97 -18.30 -8.29
N ALA A 233 -9.12 -17.67 -7.46
CA ALA A 233 -8.85 -18.11 -6.10
C ALA A 233 -8.39 -16.92 -5.23
N LEU A 234 -8.50 -17.08 -3.93
CA LEU A 234 -7.98 -16.13 -2.93
C LEU A 234 -6.99 -16.83 -1.99
N SER A 235 -5.99 -16.07 -1.53
CA SER A 235 -5.12 -16.50 -0.45
C SER A 235 -4.73 -15.34 0.45
N ALA A 236 -4.28 -15.64 1.67
CA ALA A 236 -3.80 -14.66 2.63
C ALA A 236 -2.55 -15.20 3.33
N HIS A 237 -1.51 -14.39 3.41
CA HIS A 237 -0.21 -14.80 3.92
C HIS A 237 0.39 -13.75 4.85
N LYS A 238 1.20 -14.22 5.78
CA LYS A 238 2.13 -13.36 6.51
C LYS A 238 3.35 -12.98 5.64
N ALA A 239 3.77 -13.91 4.77
CA ALA A 239 4.83 -13.68 3.81
C ALA A 239 4.58 -14.55 2.57
N PHE A 240 4.41 -13.93 1.41
CA PHE A 240 4.13 -14.64 0.16
C PHE A 240 5.36 -15.39 -0.37
N HIS A 241 6.54 -14.75 -0.40
CA HIS A 241 7.77 -15.39 -0.90
C HIS A 241 8.21 -16.56 -0.02
N ALA A 242 8.21 -16.38 1.30
CA ALA A 242 8.58 -17.42 2.26
C ALA A 242 7.42 -18.39 2.57
N GLN A 243 6.24 -18.19 1.96
CA GLN A 243 5.03 -19.01 2.17
C GLN A 243 4.66 -19.18 3.66
N ILE A 244 4.86 -18.12 4.46
CA ILE A 244 4.52 -18.13 5.87
C ILE A 244 3.03 -17.84 6.01
N PRO A 245 2.23 -18.76 6.59
CA PRO A 245 0.81 -18.53 6.81
C PRO A 245 0.58 -17.52 7.95
N LEU A 246 -0.59 -16.90 7.94
CA LEU A 246 -1.08 -16.11 9.08
C LEU A 246 -1.33 -17.00 10.30
N SER A 247 -1.02 -16.51 11.48
CA SER A 247 -1.40 -17.15 12.73
C SER A 247 -2.92 -17.08 12.95
N ARG A 248 -3.45 -17.96 13.80
CA ARG A 248 -4.89 -17.93 14.16
C ARG A 248 -5.32 -16.60 14.79
N ALA A 249 -4.43 -15.90 15.50
CA ALA A 249 -4.73 -14.60 16.09
C ALA A 249 -4.86 -13.52 15.01
N GLU A 250 -3.94 -13.52 14.02
CA GLU A 250 -3.97 -12.61 12.86
C GLU A 250 -5.21 -12.87 11.99
N LEU A 251 -5.56 -14.14 11.74
CA LEU A 251 -6.78 -14.50 11.01
C LEU A 251 -8.07 -14.00 11.72
N ARG A 252 -8.16 -14.13 13.05
CA ARG A 252 -9.31 -13.63 13.80
C ARG A 252 -9.41 -12.10 13.73
N ARG A 253 -8.29 -11.40 13.86
CA ARG A 253 -8.27 -9.93 13.68
C ARG A 253 -8.71 -9.54 12.28
N MET A 254 -8.16 -10.17 11.25
CA MET A 254 -8.57 -9.93 9.86
C MET A 254 -10.07 -10.17 9.66
N ARG A 255 -10.61 -11.27 10.21
CA ARG A 255 -12.03 -11.60 10.18
C ARG A 255 -12.89 -10.52 10.83
N GLU A 256 -12.49 -10.04 11.99
CA GLU A 256 -13.21 -8.98 12.73
C GLU A 256 -13.20 -7.66 11.96
N THR A 257 -12.01 -7.23 11.52
CA THR A 257 -11.86 -5.98 10.78
C THR A 257 -12.60 -6.01 9.45
N VAL A 258 -12.33 -7.01 8.60
CA VAL A 258 -12.93 -7.09 7.25
C VAL A 258 -14.41 -7.42 7.30
N GLY A 259 -14.85 -8.20 8.29
CA GLY A 259 -16.25 -8.56 8.46
C GLY A 259 -17.19 -7.39 8.78
N ALA A 260 -16.65 -6.28 9.27
CA ALA A 260 -17.39 -5.05 9.50
C ALA A 260 -17.56 -4.19 8.24
N LEU A 261 -16.83 -4.50 7.15
CA LEU A 261 -16.80 -3.73 5.91
C LEU A 261 -17.70 -4.39 4.86
N GLN A 262 -18.37 -3.57 4.03
CA GLN A 262 -19.22 -4.06 2.93
C GLN A 262 -18.60 -3.64 1.61
N PHE A 263 -18.20 -4.62 0.81
CA PHE A 263 -17.59 -4.39 -0.51
C PHE A 263 -17.94 -5.51 -1.49
N GLU A 264 -17.75 -5.23 -2.77
CA GLU A 264 -17.96 -6.18 -3.88
C GLU A 264 -16.87 -6.08 -4.96
N THR A 265 -15.87 -5.21 -4.74
CA THR A 265 -14.66 -5.13 -5.58
C THR A 265 -13.43 -5.01 -4.67
N VAL A 266 -12.42 -5.82 -4.94
CA VAL A 266 -11.17 -5.84 -4.19
C VAL A 266 -10.01 -5.47 -5.08
N PHE A 267 -9.13 -4.59 -4.57
CA PHE A 267 -7.89 -4.14 -5.21
C PHE A 267 -6.70 -4.58 -4.36
N SER A 268 -5.76 -5.27 -4.93
CA SER A 268 -4.43 -5.53 -4.36
C SER A 268 -3.41 -4.53 -4.93
N PRO A 269 -2.15 -4.54 -4.51
CA PRO A 269 -1.11 -3.75 -5.16
C PRO A 269 -0.79 -4.19 -6.61
N PHE A 270 -1.36 -5.27 -7.12
CA PHE A 270 -0.99 -5.86 -8.41
C PHE A 270 -2.17 -6.05 -9.36
N GLU A 271 -3.35 -6.32 -8.83
CA GLU A 271 -4.56 -6.63 -9.59
C GLU A 271 -5.82 -6.18 -8.85
N PHE A 272 -6.95 -6.23 -9.55
CA PHE A 272 -8.25 -6.07 -8.92
C PHE A 272 -9.27 -7.04 -9.52
N ALA A 273 -10.30 -7.37 -8.75
CA ALA A 273 -11.41 -8.20 -9.22
C ALA A 273 -12.75 -7.67 -8.68
N THR A 274 -13.73 -7.61 -9.58
CA THR A 274 -15.14 -7.39 -9.22
C THR A 274 -15.79 -8.72 -8.83
N GLY A 275 -16.84 -8.66 -8.00
CA GLY A 275 -17.55 -9.85 -7.52
C GLY A 275 -16.86 -10.56 -6.35
N VAL A 276 -15.74 -10.05 -5.85
CA VAL A 276 -15.13 -10.50 -4.59
C VAL A 276 -15.74 -9.70 -3.44
N THR A 277 -16.58 -10.35 -2.67
CA THR A 277 -17.36 -9.71 -1.58
C THR A 277 -16.79 -9.98 -0.20
N THR A 278 -17.26 -9.25 0.79
CA THR A 278 -17.00 -9.51 2.20
C THR A 278 -17.24 -10.99 2.57
N ALA A 279 -18.30 -11.59 2.03
CA ALA A 279 -18.63 -12.99 2.33
C ALA A 279 -17.57 -13.98 1.80
N HIS A 280 -16.98 -13.73 0.63
CA HIS A 280 -15.89 -14.56 0.10
C HIS A 280 -14.63 -14.47 0.98
N VAL A 281 -14.28 -13.26 1.43
CA VAL A 281 -13.11 -13.07 2.30
C VAL A 281 -13.34 -13.71 3.67
N LEU A 282 -14.54 -13.60 4.23
CA LEU A 282 -14.89 -14.31 5.47
C LEU A 282 -14.84 -15.82 5.30
N ALA A 283 -15.34 -16.36 4.18
CA ALA A 283 -15.25 -17.79 3.87
C ALA A 283 -13.79 -18.26 3.76
N LEU A 284 -12.90 -17.46 3.13
CA LEU A 284 -11.46 -17.74 3.10
C LEU A 284 -10.88 -17.83 4.52
N VAL A 285 -11.14 -16.82 5.34
CA VAL A 285 -10.59 -16.78 6.71
C VAL A 285 -11.14 -17.92 7.56
N ASP A 286 -12.44 -18.26 7.45
CA ASP A 286 -13.06 -19.38 8.15
C ASP A 286 -12.49 -20.71 7.66
N HIS A 287 -12.27 -20.89 6.35
CA HIS A 287 -11.56 -22.04 5.79
C HIS A 287 -10.15 -22.18 6.39
N MET A 288 -9.38 -21.10 6.44
CA MET A 288 -8.02 -21.10 7.01
C MET A 288 -8.02 -21.36 8.53
N LEU A 289 -9.05 -20.93 9.24
CA LEU A 289 -9.21 -21.22 10.69
C LEU A 289 -9.60 -22.67 10.96
N ALA A 290 -10.36 -23.31 10.07
CA ALA A 290 -10.81 -24.69 10.21
C ALA A 290 -9.71 -25.72 9.84
N ASN A 291 -8.79 -25.35 8.95
CA ASN A 291 -7.76 -26.23 8.41
C ASN A 291 -6.37 -25.99 9.02
N PRO A 292 -5.41 -26.91 8.85
CA PRO A 292 -4.00 -26.66 9.16
C PRO A 292 -3.48 -25.43 8.41
N PRO A 293 -2.51 -24.70 8.97
CA PRO A 293 -1.92 -23.55 8.28
C PRO A 293 -1.41 -23.93 6.89
N SER A 294 -1.88 -23.22 5.88
CA SER A 294 -1.52 -23.44 4.48
C SER A 294 -1.35 -22.10 3.77
N ALA A 295 -0.43 -22.07 2.83
CA ALA A 295 -0.21 -20.97 1.90
C ALA A 295 -0.89 -21.20 0.54
N SER A 296 -1.61 -22.28 0.35
CA SER A 296 -2.27 -22.60 -0.93
C SER A 296 -3.47 -21.69 -1.17
N PRO A 297 -3.64 -21.17 -2.40
CA PRO A 297 -4.85 -20.44 -2.78
C PRO A 297 -6.09 -21.33 -2.65
N VAL A 298 -7.20 -20.75 -2.21
CA VAL A 298 -8.51 -21.42 -2.09
C VAL A 298 -9.37 -20.98 -3.28
N PRO A 299 -9.83 -21.93 -4.13
CA PRO A 299 -10.65 -21.61 -5.30
C PRO A 299 -11.97 -20.92 -4.93
N MET A 300 -12.44 -20.01 -5.78
CA MET A 300 -13.67 -19.23 -5.53
C MET A 300 -14.93 -20.10 -5.40
N ASP A 301 -14.99 -21.24 -6.07
CA ASP A 301 -16.10 -22.20 -5.96
C ASP A 301 -16.17 -22.90 -4.60
N VAL A 302 -15.06 -22.94 -3.85
CA VAL A 302 -14.99 -23.39 -2.46
C VAL A 302 -15.42 -22.27 -1.49
N LEU A 303 -15.21 -21.02 -1.85
CA LEU A 303 -15.50 -19.83 -1.03
C LEU A 303 -16.97 -19.37 -1.17
N VAL A 304 -17.90 -20.32 -1.28
CA VAL A 304 -19.32 -19.98 -1.42
C VAL A 304 -19.83 -19.38 -0.10
N PRO A 305 -20.53 -18.23 -0.15
CA PRO A 305 -21.11 -17.63 1.06
C PRO A 305 -22.04 -18.60 1.79
N GLY A 306 -21.79 -18.79 3.08
CA GLY A 306 -22.57 -19.71 3.93
C GLY A 306 -22.08 -21.16 3.94
N ALA A 307 -20.98 -21.51 3.27
CA ALA A 307 -20.36 -22.82 3.41
C ALA A 307 -19.90 -23.04 4.86
N VAL A 308 -20.36 -24.14 5.45
CA VAL A 308 -19.89 -24.58 6.79
C VAL A 308 -18.69 -25.49 6.54
N PHE A 309 -17.51 -25.03 6.89
CA PHE A 309 -16.30 -25.85 6.87
C PHE A 309 -16.29 -26.72 8.14
N ALA A 310 -16.45 -28.03 7.98
CA ALA A 310 -16.49 -29.02 9.05
C ALA A 310 -15.09 -29.35 9.59
#